data_aac38a747962f2cdaa5d75aea3491039
#
_entry.id   aac38a747962f2cdaa5d75aea3491039
#
_cell.length_a   1.000
_cell.length_b   1.000
_cell.length_c   1.000
_cell.angle_alpha   90.00
_cell.angle_beta   90.00
_cell.angle_gamma   90.00
#
_symmetry.space_group_name_H-M   'P 1'
#
loop_
_entity.id
_entity.type
_entity.pdbx_description
1 polymer ?
#
loop_
_entity_poly.entity_id
_entity_poly.type
_entity_poly.pdbx_seq_one_letter_code
_entity_poly.pdbx_strand_id
1 'polypeptide(L)'
;MRDKAEFDGTQALHYAERIAFPRKAGTDGHVKAAEQIIGLLRELGCKVEEEDFSVLLPPWVWFNGVPFISLTLLVGTWFALKHIPLLAFILATTSVLWVIGWDRFWIRFGGWITSENSHRGIRSKNIVAAFSDLEGKRPLFFVTHYDSKSQYLNLFARAGCLLLGSLSAGIFSIWVLMTVSRTWMGSASLTFPAWIQGCFFLLVGLNTLFIFTRNGNDSDGAVDNASGVGVLLEVARILRENLPKNISPVFLFTDAEEFGLLGSLMFQRKHGTDMVNRQAWVVNVDSIGGRSQMRACAVGREGKRWLTKLLMFAREKGFSLRKIPFLKGVMMDHLPFAHVGIPALSLTSVSGEGWHLHTQRDRFSLLDERGLEEMGKFLLAVVQCLETEGQK
;
A
#
# COMPACT_ATOMS: atom_id res chain seq x y z
N MET A 1 -4.23 -40.33 -14.17
CA MET A 1 -3.58 -39.06 -13.82
C MET A 1 -4.71 -38.05 -13.64
N ARG A 2 -4.94 -37.51 -12.45
CA ARG A 2 -5.85 -36.36 -12.32
C ARG A 2 -5.13 -35.20 -13.03
N ASP A 3 -5.78 -34.56 -13.99
CA ASP A 3 -5.27 -33.33 -14.55
C ASP A 3 -4.99 -32.38 -13.40
N LYS A 4 -3.77 -31.81 -13.37
CA LYS A 4 -3.45 -30.81 -12.35
C LYS A 4 -4.39 -29.64 -12.58
N ALA A 5 -5.11 -29.25 -11.52
CA ALA A 5 -5.94 -28.06 -11.59
C ALA A 5 -5.08 -26.86 -12.02
N GLU A 6 -5.47 -26.20 -13.09
CA GLU A 6 -4.84 -24.97 -13.56
C GLU A 6 -5.58 -23.76 -13.00
N PHE A 7 -4.88 -22.65 -12.90
CA PHE A 7 -5.48 -21.38 -12.49
C PHE A 7 -6.51 -20.94 -13.52
N ASP A 8 -7.72 -20.61 -13.07
CA ASP A 8 -8.83 -20.17 -13.90
C ASP A 8 -9.10 -18.68 -13.68
N GLY A 9 -8.80 -17.86 -14.70
CA GLY A 9 -9.04 -16.42 -14.66
C GLY A 9 -10.52 -16.06 -14.54
N THR A 10 -11.42 -16.86 -15.13
CA THR A 10 -12.87 -16.69 -15.01
C THR A 10 -13.34 -16.92 -13.58
N GLN A 11 -12.80 -17.94 -12.91
CA GLN A 11 -13.12 -18.21 -11.51
C GLN A 11 -12.60 -17.08 -10.60
N ALA A 12 -11.38 -16.59 -10.83
CA ALA A 12 -10.84 -15.43 -10.10
C ALA A 12 -11.70 -14.18 -10.31
N LEU A 13 -12.16 -13.96 -11.55
CA LEU A 13 -13.08 -12.86 -11.87
C LEU A 13 -14.41 -13.00 -11.14
N HIS A 14 -14.97 -14.21 -11.06
CA HIS A 14 -16.20 -14.48 -10.32
C HIS A 14 -16.03 -14.20 -8.80
N TYR A 15 -14.89 -14.58 -8.22
CA TYR A 15 -14.60 -14.23 -6.82
C TYR A 15 -14.49 -12.71 -6.62
N ALA A 16 -13.83 -12.01 -7.54
CA ALA A 16 -13.71 -10.55 -7.49
C ALA A 16 -15.08 -9.86 -7.60
N GLU A 17 -15.98 -10.34 -8.48
CA GLU A 17 -17.33 -9.80 -8.65
C GLU A 17 -18.13 -9.80 -7.34
N ARG A 18 -18.02 -10.87 -6.55
CA ARG A 18 -18.75 -11.01 -5.28
C ARG A 18 -18.42 -9.92 -4.26
N ILE A 19 -17.25 -9.30 -4.38
CA ILE A 19 -16.79 -8.25 -3.44
C ILE A 19 -16.56 -6.89 -4.11
N ALA A 20 -16.81 -6.75 -5.41
CA ALA A 20 -16.69 -5.48 -6.12
C ALA A 20 -17.93 -4.59 -5.88
N PHE A 21 -18.03 -4.03 -4.68
CA PHE A 21 -19.03 -3.05 -4.24
C PHE A 21 -18.41 -2.12 -3.18
N PRO A 22 -19.01 -0.94 -2.91
CA PRO A 22 -18.49 -0.01 -1.91
C PRO A 22 -18.35 -0.68 -0.53
N ARG A 23 -17.11 -0.74 -0.02
CA ARG A 23 -16.75 -1.48 1.20
C ARG A 23 -15.67 -0.77 2.02
N LYS A 24 -15.83 0.55 2.16
CA LYS A 24 -14.94 1.34 3.01
C LYS A 24 -14.98 0.83 4.44
N ALA A 25 -13.81 0.70 5.07
CA ALA A 25 -13.71 0.23 6.45
C ALA A 25 -14.68 0.98 7.40
N GLY A 26 -15.40 0.22 8.23
CA GLY A 26 -16.42 0.73 9.13
C GLY A 26 -17.82 0.91 8.52
N THR A 27 -18.09 0.42 7.31
CA THR A 27 -19.43 0.41 6.68
C THR A 27 -20.03 -1.00 6.63
N ASP A 28 -21.34 -1.11 6.38
CA ASP A 28 -21.99 -2.43 6.23
C ASP A 28 -21.42 -3.22 5.05
N GLY A 29 -21.04 -2.52 3.96
CA GLY A 29 -20.39 -3.16 2.82
C GLY A 29 -19.05 -3.83 3.21
N HIS A 30 -18.26 -3.18 4.04
CA HIS A 30 -17.03 -3.74 4.57
C HIS A 30 -17.27 -5.03 5.38
N VAL A 31 -18.25 -5.04 6.29
CA VAL A 31 -18.61 -6.24 7.07
C VAL A 31 -19.05 -7.38 6.14
N LYS A 32 -19.92 -7.07 5.18
CA LYS A 32 -20.37 -8.04 4.16
C LYS A 32 -19.22 -8.63 3.35
N ALA A 33 -18.23 -7.81 2.95
CA ALA A 33 -17.07 -8.29 2.21
C ALA A 33 -16.23 -9.27 3.05
N ALA A 34 -15.98 -8.94 4.32
CA ALA A 34 -15.26 -9.82 5.25
C ALA A 34 -15.99 -11.17 5.41
N GLU A 35 -17.30 -11.16 5.64
CA GLU A 35 -18.11 -12.39 5.77
C GLU A 35 -18.05 -13.27 4.51
N GLN A 36 -18.12 -12.65 3.33
CA GLN A 36 -18.02 -13.39 2.07
C GLN A 36 -16.64 -14.02 1.87
N ILE A 37 -15.56 -13.30 2.17
CA ILE A 37 -14.20 -13.83 2.07
C ILE A 37 -14.00 -14.98 3.05
N ILE A 38 -14.44 -14.84 4.30
CA ILE A 38 -14.37 -15.87 5.33
C ILE A 38 -15.14 -17.13 4.89
N GLY A 39 -16.38 -16.95 4.38
CA GLY A 39 -17.19 -18.05 3.88
C GLY A 39 -16.50 -18.83 2.76
N LEU A 40 -15.98 -18.10 1.75
CA LEU A 40 -15.27 -18.71 0.62
C LEU A 40 -14.00 -19.47 1.07
N LEU A 41 -13.21 -18.88 1.97
CA LEU A 41 -12.00 -19.55 2.48
C LEU A 41 -12.32 -20.83 3.26
N ARG A 42 -13.41 -20.83 4.04
CA ARG A 42 -13.88 -22.03 4.75
C ARG A 42 -14.38 -23.10 3.79
N GLU A 43 -15.11 -22.72 2.73
CA GLU A 43 -15.53 -23.64 1.64
C GLU A 43 -14.31 -24.25 0.93
N LEU A 44 -13.23 -23.47 0.76
CA LEU A 44 -11.96 -23.94 0.23
C LEU A 44 -11.17 -24.82 1.25
N GLY A 45 -11.68 -25.06 2.45
CA GLY A 45 -11.05 -25.90 3.46
C GLY A 45 -9.87 -25.25 4.18
N CYS A 46 -9.76 -23.91 4.13
CA CYS A 46 -8.78 -23.19 4.92
C CYS A 46 -9.22 -23.11 6.40
N LYS A 47 -8.25 -23.21 7.31
CA LYS A 47 -8.42 -22.70 8.67
C LYS A 47 -8.38 -21.19 8.61
N VAL A 48 -9.42 -20.53 9.09
CA VAL A 48 -9.56 -19.07 9.05
C VAL A 48 -9.48 -18.53 10.46
N GLU A 49 -8.59 -17.58 10.67
CA GLU A 49 -8.45 -16.79 11.90
C GLU A 49 -8.82 -15.34 11.61
N GLU A 50 -9.60 -14.75 12.49
CA GLU A 50 -10.10 -13.39 12.40
C GLU A 50 -9.39 -12.55 13.45
N GLU A 51 -8.70 -11.49 13.02
CA GLU A 51 -7.95 -10.60 13.91
C GLU A 51 -8.62 -9.23 13.96
N ASP A 52 -9.50 -9.06 14.94
CA ASP A 52 -10.21 -7.81 15.15
C ASP A 52 -9.28 -6.72 15.70
N PHE A 53 -9.45 -5.51 15.20
CA PHE A 53 -8.84 -4.31 15.74
C PHE A 53 -9.74 -3.09 15.54
N SER A 54 -9.45 -2.01 16.26
CA SER A 54 -10.18 -0.75 16.14
C SER A 54 -9.25 0.38 15.73
N VAL A 55 -9.69 1.20 14.79
CA VAL A 55 -9.01 2.44 14.41
C VAL A 55 -9.55 3.56 15.30
N LEU A 56 -8.74 4.01 16.25
CA LEU A 56 -9.15 4.90 17.34
C LEU A 56 -9.42 6.34 16.90
N LEU A 57 -8.74 6.79 15.86
CA LEU A 57 -8.90 8.13 15.31
C LEU A 57 -9.55 8.07 13.92
N PRO A 58 -10.46 8.98 13.60
CA PRO A 58 -11.02 9.04 12.25
C PRO A 58 -9.94 9.29 11.19
N PRO A 59 -10.00 8.65 10.00
CA PRO A 59 -9.00 8.79 8.96
C PRO A 59 -8.69 10.23 8.54
N TRP A 60 -9.68 11.11 8.57
CA TRP A 60 -9.49 12.52 8.22
C TRP A 60 -8.52 13.25 9.15
N VAL A 61 -8.35 12.79 10.39
CA VAL A 61 -7.43 13.44 11.36
C VAL A 61 -5.99 13.38 10.86
N TRP A 62 -5.52 12.23 10.39
CA TRP A 62 -4.13 12.13 9.91
C TRP A 62 -4.00 12.42 8.42
N PHE A 63 -4.96 12.06 7.57
CA PHE A 63 -4.91 12.41 6.15
C PHE A 63 -4.93 13.93 5.93
N ASN A 64 -5.75 14.64 6.70
CA ASN A 64 -5.80 16.10 6.63
C ASN A 64 -4.79 16.76 7.58
N GLY A 65 -4.40 16.07 8.65
CA GLY A 65 -3.40 16.57 9.59
C GLY A 65 -2.02 16.76 8.97
N VAL A 66 -1.60 15.85 8.09
CA VAL A 66 -0.30 15.96 7.40
C VAL A 66 -0.19 17.22 6.54
N PRO A 67 -1.10 17.48 5.60
CA PRO A 67 -1.06 18.72 4.83
C PRO A 67 -1.31 19.96 5.72
N PHE A 68 -2.09 19.85 6.79
CA PHE A 68 -2.28 20.96 7.73
C PHE A 68 -0.97 21.33 8.46
N ILE A 69 -0.22 20.35 8.96
CA ILE A 69 1.09 20.57 9.57
C ILE A 69 2.06 21.17 8.53
N SER A 70 2.09 20.61 7.33
CA SER A 70 2.91 21.13 6.23
C SER A 70 2.59 22.58 5.90
N LEU A 71 1.31 22.92 5.84
CA LEU A 71 0.84 24.30 5.60
C LEU A 71 1.25 25.23 6.73
N THR A 72 1.11 24.81 7.98
CA THR A 72 1.50 25.58 9.15
C THR A 72 3.01 25.88 9.16
N LEU A 73 3.84 24.87 8.88
CA LEU A 73 5.28 25.02 8.78
C LEU A 73 5.67 25.99 7.65
N LEU A 74 5.02 25.87 6.49
CA LEU A 74 5.27 26.70 5.31
C LEU A 74 4.92 28.16 5.59
N VAL A 75 3.71 28.42 6.09
CA VAL A 75 3.24 29.78 6.41
C VAL A 75 4.08 30.40 7.54
N GLY A 76 4.37 29.61 8.59
CA GLY A 76 5.25 30.04 9.66
C GLY A 76 6.66 30.41 9.16
N THR A 77 7.23 29.61 8.25
CA THR A 77 8.53 29.92 7.61
C THR A 77 8.48 31.24 6.85
N TRP A 78 7.43 31.46 6.07
CA TRP A 78 7.26 32.71 5.30
C TRP A 78 7.23 33.96 6.16
N PHE A 79 6.45 33.92 7.26
CA PHE A 79 6.39 35.05 8.20
C PHE A 79 7.67 35.23 9.00
N ALA A 80 8.24 34.12 9.51
CA ALA A 80 9.46 34.16 10.31
C ALA A 80 10.65 34.70 9.51
N LEU A 81 10.71 34.48 8.21
CA LEU A 81 11.84 34.88 7.37
C LEU A 81 12.13 36.38 7.44
N LYS A 82 11.10 37.23 7.61
CA LYS A 82 11.22 38.67 7.70
C LYS A 82 11.64 39.19 9.08
N HIS A 83 11.29 38.45 10.14
CA HIS A 83 11.37 38.95 11.51
C HIS A 83 12.35 38.15 12.40
N ILE A 84 12.41 36.83 12.19
CA ILE A 84 13.19 35.92 13.03
C ILE A 84 13.88 34.88 12.13
N PRO A 85 15.00 35.24 11.45
CA PRO A 85 15.65 34.36 10.46
C PRO A 85 16.02 32.97 11.01
N LEU A 86 16.42 32.88 12.28
CA LEU A 86 16.71 31.59 12.94
C LEU A 86 15.48 30.69 12.99
N LEU A 87 14.31 31.25 13.33
CA LEU A 87 13.07 30.50 13.33
C LEU A 87 12.69 30.03 11.92
N ALA A 88 12.85 30.87 10.91
CA ALA A 88 12.62 30.51 9.52
C ALA A 88 13.54 29.35 9.08
N PHE A 89 14.81 29.37 9.48
CA PHE A 89 15.74 28.28 9.21
C PHE A 89 15.28 26.96 9.87
N ILE A 90 14.88 27.00 11.13
CA ILE A 90 14.38 25.83 11.86
C ILE A 90 13.11 25.28 11.20
N LEU A 91 12.14 26.13 10.89
CA LEU A 91 10.87 25.70 10.27
C LEU A 91 11.08 25.14 8.86
N ALA A 92 11.94 25.74 8.03
CA ALA A 92 12.27 25.23 6.71
C ALA A 92 12.97 23.87 6.80
N THR A 93 13.93 23.69 7.71
CA THR A 93 14.60 22.43 7.95
C THR A 93 13.60 21.35 8.41
N THR A 94 12.72 21.71 9.36
CA THR A 94 11.66 20.83 9.85
C THR A 94 10.72 20.39 8.72
N SER A 95 10.36 21.32 7.81
CA SER A 95 9.54 21.02 6.63
C SER A 95 10.20 19.99 5.71
N VAL A 96 11.49 20.13 5.44
CA VAL A 96 12.25 19.17 4.63
C VAL A 96 12.29 17.80 5.30
N LEU A 97 12.62 17.76 6.58
CA LEU A 97 12.67 16.50 7.35
C LEU A 97 11.29 15.83 7.41
N TRP A 98 10.23 16.62 7.56
CA TRP A 98 8.85 16.15 7.54
C TRP A 98 8.49 15.49 6.20
N VAL A 99 8.75 16.18 5.09
CA VAL A 99 8.48 15.66 3.74
C VAL A 99 9.31 14.40 3.47
N ILE A 100 10.59 14.37 3.88
CA ILE A 100 11.46 13.22 3.64
C ILE A 100 11.13 12.03 4.56
N GLY A 101 10.76 12.30 5.80
CA GLY A 101 10.62 11.30 6.87
C GLY A 101 9.22 10.75 7.05
N TRP A 102 8.19 11.36 6.46
CA TRP A 102 6.79 11.03 6.72
C TRP A 102 6.46 9.55 6.57
N ASP A 103 6.85 8.91 5.47
CA ASP A 103 6.53 7.50 5.22
C ASP A 103 7.13 6.59 6.32
N ARG A 104 8.38 6.87 6.72
CA ARG A 104 9.05 6.13 7.80
C ARG A 104 8.40 6.39 9.15
N PHE A 105 8.04 7.64 9.41
CA PHE A 105 7.31 8.02 10.62
C PHE A 105 5.98 7.29 10.69
N TRP A 106 5.20 7.28 9.61
CA TRP A 106 3.92 6.60 9.55
C TRP A 106 4.06 5.09 9.76
N ILE A 107 4.96 4.41 9.07
CA ILE A 107 5.19 2.99 9.26
C ILE A 107 5.62 2.67 10.69
N ARG A 108 6.39 3.54 11.33
CA ARG A 108 6.85 3.36 12.70
C ARG A 108 5.76 3.60 13.74
N PHE A 109 4.93 4.60 13.54
CA PHE A 109 4.00 5.12 14.54
C PHE A 109 2.52 5.01 14.17
N GLY A 110 2.18 4.80 12.90
CA GLY A 110 0.79 4.72 12.44
C GLY A 110 -0.05 3.69 13.18
N GLY A 111 0.54 2.58 13.55
CA GLY A 111 -0.15 1.57 14.38
C GLY A 111 -0.52 2.03 15.80
N TRP A 112 -0.07 3.19 16.29
CA TRP A 112 -0.50 3.70 17.61
C TRP A 112 -1.93 4.22 17.63
N ILE A 113 -2.50 4.51 16.46
CA ILE A 113 -3.90 4.91 16.34
C ILE A 113 -4.85 3.72 16.23
N THR A 114 -4.35 2.50 16.41
CA THR A 114 -5.11 1.26 16.40
C THR A 114 -5.04 0.55 17.76
N SER A 115 -6.02 -0.28 18.07
CA SER A 115 -6.06 -1.08 19.29
C SER A 115 -6.81 -2.38 19.08
N GLU A 116 -6.28 -3.48 19.56
CA GLU A 116 -6.96 -4.80 19.58
C GLU A 116 -8.04 -4.87 20.67
N ASN A 117 -7.87 -4.11 21.76
CA ASN A 117 -8.72 -4.19 22.96
C ASN A 117 -9.73 -3.05 23.09
N SER A 118 -9.86 -2.18 22.09
CA SER A 118 -10.78 -1.06 22.14
C SER A 118 -12.08 -1.38 21.40
N HIS A 119 -13.20 -1.03 22.03
CA HIS A 119 -14.51 -1.01 21.36
C HIS A 119 -14.87 0.37 20.80
N ARG A 120 -13.95 1.35 20.92
CA ARG A 120 -14.12 2.70 20.39
C ARG A 120 -13.47 2.81 19.01
N GLY A 121 -14.04 3.65 18.16
CA GLY A 121 -13.50 3.91 16.83
C GLY A 121 -14.13 3.05 15.73
N ILE A 122 -13.44 2.96 14.60
CA ILE A 122 -13.86 2.16 13.45
C ILE A 122 -13.37 0.73 13.67
N ARG A 123 -14.31 -0.22 13.69
CA ARG A 123 -13.97 -1.65 13.77
C ARG A 123 -13.47 -2.13 12.43
N SER A 124 -12.38 -2.85 12.47
CA SER A 124 -11.68 -3.44 11.34
C SER A 124 -11.21 -4.84 11.69
N LYS A 125 -10.91 -5.65 10.68
CA LYS A 125 -10.56 -7.05 10.86
C LYS A 125 -9.60 -7.53 9.79
N ASN A 126 -8.45 -8.09 10.17
CA ASN A 126 -7.66 -8.89 9.25
C ASN A 126 -8.20 -10.32 9.20
N ILE A 127 -8.15 -10.93 8.03
CA ILE A 127 -8.54 -12.32 7.82
C ILE A 127 -7.29 -13.10 7.46
N VAL A 128 -6.92 -14.08 8.27
CA VAL A 128 -5.76 -14.94 8.05
C VAL A 128 -6.25 -16.34 7.72
N ALA A 129 -5.82 -16.86 6.60
CA ALA A 129 -6.22 -18.19 6.18
C ALA A 129 -5.02 -19.06 5.80
N ALA A 130 -5.03 -20.29 6.22
CA ALA A 130 -3.98 -21.25 5.90
C ALA A 130 -4.58 -22.67 5.83
N PHE A 131 -3.90 -23.55 5.11
CA PHE A 131 -4.20 -24.96 5.20
C PHE A 131 -3.56 -25.56 6.45
N SER A 132 -4.23 -26.53 7.10
CA SER A 132 -3.71 -27.21 8.29
C SER A 132 -2.36 -27.87 8.01
N ASP A 133 -1.49 -27.90 9.02
CA ASP A 133 -0.14 -28.49 9.04
C ASP A 133 0.98 -27.59 8.51
N LEU A 134 1.13 -26.45 9.18
CA LEU A 134 2.20 -25.50 8.88
C LEU A 134 3.45 -25.66 9.75
N GLU A 135 3.46 -26.57 10.72
CA GLU A 135 4.59 -26.77 11.62
C GLU A 135 5.86 -27.12 10.85
N GLY A 136 6.94 -26.37 11.08
CA GLY A 136 8.25 -26.58 10.48
C GLY A 136 8.44 -26.05 9.05
N LYS A 137 7.38 -25.61 8.37
CA LYS A 137 7.50 -25.06 7.01
C LYS A 137 7.75 -23.56 7.03
N ARG A 138 8.47 -23.08 6.04
CA ARG A 138 8.75 -21.64 5.86
C ARG A 138 7.52 -20.91 5.32
N PRO A 139 7.00 -19.87 5.99
CA PRO A 139 5.76 -19.23 5.57
C PRO A 139 5.98 -18.29 4.36
N LEU A 140 5.06 -18.39 3.40
CA LEU A 140 4.90 -17.44 2.30
C LEU A 140 3.54 -16.76 2.45
N PHE A 141 3.55 -15.50 2.85
CA PHE A 141 2.33 -14.71 2.97
C PHE A 141 1.97 -14.10 1.62
N PHE A 142 0.78 -14.44 1.14
CA PHE A 142 0.09 -13.71 0.09
C PHE A 142 -0.82 -12.69 0.76
N VAL A 143 -0.59 -11.42 0.50
CA VAL A 143 -1.29 -10.30 1.13
C VAL A 143 -2.11 -9.56 0.09
N THR A 144 -3.31 -9.16 0.44
CA THR A 144 -4.18 -8.27 -0.34
C THR A 144 -5.15 -7.57 0.58
N HIS A 145 -5.47 -6.32 0.33
CA HIS A 145 -6.50 -5.65 1.12
C HIS A 145 -7.88 -5.86 0.52
N TYR A 146 -8.91 -5.78 1.35
CA TYR A 146 -10.28 -5.96 0.90
C TYR A 146 -11.18 -4.75 1.12
N ASP A 147 -10.72 -3.70 1.81
CA ASP A 147 -11.43 -2.44 1.88
C ASP A 147 -11.32 -1.64 0.57
N SER A 148 -12.17 -0.65 0.40
CA SER A 148 -12.15 0.28 -0.73
C SER A 148 -12.42 1.70 -0.27
N LYS A 149 -12.06 2.70 -1.08
CA LYS A 149 -12.41 4.10 -0.83
C LYS A 149 -12.69 4.85 -2.13
N SER A 150 -13.39 5.97 -2.04
CA SER A 150 -13.46 6.95 -3.11
C SER A 150 -12.82 8.27 -2.70
N GLN A 151 -12.24 8.98 -3.67
CA GLN A 151 -11.63 10.30 -3.51
C GLN A 151 -11.93 11.20 -4.71
N TYR A 152 -11.89 12.52 -4.52
CA TYR A 152 -12.08 13.46 -5.63
C TYR A 152 -10.92 13.43 -6.63
N LEU A 153 -9.69 13.28 -6.13
CA LEU A 153 -8.50 13.16 -6.97
C LEU A 153 -8.16 11.68 -7.16
N ASN A 154 -8.09 11.24 -8.39
CA ASN A 154 -7.59 9.90 -8.70
C ASN A 154 -6.11 9.75 -8.31
N LEU A 155 -5.63 8.50 -8.30
CA LEU A 155 -4.28 8.15 -7.87
C LEU A 155 -3.19 8.96 -8.61
N PHE A 156 -3.29 9.09 -9.94
CA PHE A 156 -2.27 9.81 -10.75
C PHE A 156 -2.28 11.31 -10.52
N ALA A 157 -3.48 11.91 -10.39
CA ALA A 157 -3.59 13.33 -10.05
C ALA A 157 -2.97 13.61 -8.67
N ARG A 158 -3.23 12.76 -7.67
CA ARG A 158 -2.59 12.85 -6.36
C ARG A 158 -1.08 12.71 -6.43
N ALA A 159 -0.58 11.69 -7.14
CA ALA A 159 0.86 11.49 -7.31
C ALA A 159 1.52 12.69 -7.98
N GLY A 160 0.89 13.27 -9.00
CA GLY A 160 1.35 14.49 -9.64
C GLY A 160 1.39 15.70 -8.69
N CYS A 161 0.34 15.90 -7.91
CA CYS A 161 0.30 16.97 -6.89
C CYS A 161 1.38 16.75 -5.80
N LEU A 162 1.58 15.52 -5.34
CA LEU A 162 2.64 15.21 -4.35
C LEU A 162 4.04 15.46 -4.93
N LEU A 163 4.28 15.10 -6.19
CA LEU A 163 5.55 15.35 -6.86
C LEU A 163 5.81 16.86 -6.99
N LEU A 164 4.85 17.61 -7.53
CA LEU A 164 4.95 19.07 -7.66
C LEU A 164 5.11 19.75 -6.30
N GLY A 165 4.36 19.31 -5.29
CA GLY A 165 4.48 19.81 -3.92
C GLY A 165 5.86 19.53 -3.33
N SER A 166 6.38 18.32 -3.50
CA SER A 166 7.72 17.95 -3.00
C SER A 166 8.84 18.75 -3.66
N LEU A 167 8.78 18.92 -4.98
CA LEU A 167 9.74 19.73 -5.73
C LEU A 167 9.70 21.21 -5.30
N SER A 168 8.49 21.79 -5.23
CA SER A 168 8.32 23.19 -4.81
C SER A 168 8.75 23.39 -3.36
N ALA A 169 8.47 22.45 -2.46
CA ALA A 169 8.92 22.50 -1.07
C ALA A 169 10.45 22.44 -0.97
N GLY A 170 11.09 21.58 -1.75
CA GLY A 170 12.55 21.50 -1.84
C GLY A 170 13.18 22.82 -2.30
N ILE A 171 12.68 23.38 -3.40
CA ILE A 171 13.15 24.65 -3.97
C ILE A 171 12.96 25.79 -2.96
N PHE A 172 11.77 25.92 -2.39
CA PHE A 172 11.46 26.94 -1.39
C PHE A 172 12.36 26.83 -0.16
N SER A 173 12.52 25.62 0.40
CA SER A 173 13.33 25.42 1.60
C SER A 173 14.82 25.68 1.35
N ILE A 174 15.37 25.20 0.23
CA ILE A 174 16.77 25.49 -0.15
C ILE A 174 16.99 27.00 -0.27
N TRP A 175 16.07 27.71 -0.92
CA TRP A 175 16.16 29.16 -1.05
C TRP A 175 16.12 29.85 0.33
N VAL A 176 15.23 29.45 1.25
CA VAL A 176 15.16 29.97 2.63
C VAL A 176 16.50 29.76 3.34
N LEU A 177 17.03 28.53 3.32
CA LEU A 177 18.29 28.20 3.98
C LEU A 177 19.45 29.02 3.43
N MET A 178 19.56 29.16 2.12
CA MET A 178 20.61 29.99 1.47
C MET A 178 20.44 31.48 1.84
N THR A 179 19.22 32.00 1.86
CA THR A 179 18.96 33.42 2.15
C THR A 179 19.30 33.73 3.61
N VAL A 180 18.87 32.90 4.56
CA VAL A 180 19.19 33.09 5.99
C VAL A 180 20.71 32.99 6.22
N SER A 181 21.38 32.03 5.61
CA SER A 181 22.85 31.90 5.72
C SER A 181 23.59 33.14 5.19
N ARG A 182 23.16 33.70 4.05
CA ARG A 182 23.74 34.92 3.49
C ARG A 182 23.50 36.16 4.36
N THR A 183 22.30 36.25 4.96
CA THR A 183 21.96 37.36 5.89
C THR A 183 22.85 37.28 7.13
N TRP A 184 23.13 36.09 7.70
CA TRP A 184 24.04 35.93 8.82
C TRP A 184 25.49 36.27 8.48
N MET A 185 25.90 36.07 7.22
CA MET A 185 27.23 36.45 6.76
C MET A 185 27.32 37.98 6.35
N GLY A 186 26.26 38.74 6.55
CA GLY A 186 26.21 40.16 6.21
C GLY A 186 26.19 40.47 4.70
N SER A 187 25.93 39.45 3.87
CA SER A 187 26.17 39.57 2.41
C SER A 187 24.89 39.81 1.59
N ALA A 188 23.68 39.89 2.16
CA ALA A 188 22.46 40.08 1.39
C ALA A 188 21.32 40.71 2.17
N SER A 189 20.52 41.51 1.49
CA SER A 189 19.17 41.92 1.91
C SER A 189 18.16 40.87 1.54
N LEU A 190 17.08 40.73 2.35
CA LEU A 190 15.96 39.79 2.09
C LEU A 190 15.18 40.28 0.87
N THR A 191 15.39 39.65 -0.27
CA THR A 191 14.57 39.85 -1.47
C THR A 191 13.69 38.63 -1.71
N PHE A 192 12.47 38.84 -2.18
CA PHE A 192 11.52 37.76 -2.51
C PHE A 192 11.31 37.72 -4.02
N PRO A 193 12.12 36.96 -4.78
CA PRO A 193 11.93 36.85 -6.21
C PRO A 193 10.54 36.28 -6.55
N ALA A 194 9.95 36.69 -7.67
CA ALA A 194 8.60 36.29 -8.07
C ALA A 194 8.44 34.75 -8.17
N TRP A 195 9.48 34.05 -8.62
CA TRP A 195 9.46 32.57 -8.72
C TRP A 195 9.40 31.90 -7.36
N ILE A 196 10.00 32.44 -6.30
CA ILE A 196 9.86 31.93 -4.92
C ILE A 196 8.46 32.17 -4.39
N GLN A 197 7.88 33.34 -4.67
CA GLN A 197 6.48 33.61 -4.33
C GLN A 197 5.56 32.60 -5.03
N GLY A 198 5.82 32.31 -6.31
CA GLY A 198 5.10 31.28 -7.07
C GLY A 198 5.19 29.90 -6.43
N CYS A 199 6.38 29.45 -6.03
CA CYS A 199 6.57 28.19 -5.28
C CYS A 199 5.77 28.19 -3.97
N PHE A 200 5.81 29.28 -3.20
CA PHE A 200 5.08 29.41 -1.96
C PHE A 200 3.57 29.27 -2.17
N PHE A 201 2.98 30.04 -3.09
CA PHE A 201 1.54 29.99 -3.36
C PHE A 201 1.11 28.64 -3.96
N LEU A 202 1.93 28.02 -4.79
CA LEU A 202 1.68 26.66 -5.29
C LEU A 202 1.62 25.66 -4.12
N LEU A 203 2.57 25.73 -3.19
CA LEU A 203 2.57 24.88 -1.99
C LEU A 203 1.35 25.11 -1.12
N VAL A 204 0.97 26.38 -0.89
CA VAL A 204 -0.25 26.72 -0.14
C VAL A 204 -1.47 26.11 -0.84
N GLY A 205 -1.61 26.28 -2.14
CA GLY A 205 -2.72 25.74 -2.93
C GLY A 205 -2.79 24.22 -2.88
N LEU A 206 -1.67 23.52 -3.07
CA LEU A 206 -1.61 22.06 -3.01
C LEU A 206 -1.95 21.51 -1.61
N ASN A 207 -1.39 22.08 -0.54
CA ASN A 207 -1.71 21.64 0.81
C ASN A 207 -3.19 21.91 1.15
N THR A 208 -3.73 23.05 0.74
CA THR A 208 -5.15 23.37 0.91
C THR A 208 -6.03 22.37 0.17
N LEU A 209 -5.68 22.02 -1.07
CA LEU A 209 -6.41 21.00 -1.85
C LEU A 209 -6.43 19.65 -1.10
N PHE A 210 -5.31 19.22 -0.53
CA PHE A 210 -5.24 17.97 0.23
C PHE A 210 -6.03 18.01 1.55
N ILE A 211 -6.08 19.15 2.25
CA ILE A 211 -6.89 19.31 3.47
C ILE A 211 -8.38 19.08 3.18
N PHE A 212 -8.87 19.51 2.02
CA PHE A 212 -10.27 19.36 1.63
C PHE A 212 -10.58 18.06 0.88
N THR A 213 -9.59 17.18 0.67
CA THR A 213 -9.84 15.88 0.06
C THR A 213 -10.67 15.00 1.01
N ARG A 214 -11.85 14.58 0.55
CA ARG A 214 -12.73 13.68 1.31
C ARG A 214 -12.52 12.24 0.87
N ASN A 215 -12.53 11.33 1.84
CA ASN A 215 -12.58 9.90 1.61
C ASN A 215 -14.03 9.44 1.68
N GLY A 216 -14.63 9.13 0.53
CA GLY A 216 -15.99 8.62 0.38
C GLY A 216 -16.05 7.09 0.38
N ASN A 217 -17.26 6.58 0.10
CA ASN A 217 -17.55 5.16 -0.08
C ASN A 217 -18.36 4.92 -1.37
N ASP A 218 -17.94 5.54 -2.47
CA ASP A 218 -18.66 5.53 -3.75
C ASP A 218 -17.93 4.74 -4.83
N SER A 219 -16.80 4.09 -4.52
CA SER A 219 -16.02 3.23 -5.41
C SER A 219 -16.35 1.78 -5.13
N ASP A 220 -16.62 1.00 -6.18
CA ASP A 220 -16.74 -0.45 -6.07
C ASP A 220 -15.38 -1.10 -5.74
N GLY A 221 -14.28 -0.40 -5.97
CA GLY A 221 -12.93 -0.89 -5.71
C GLY A 221 -12.67 -2.21 -6.41
N ALA A 222 -13.08 -2.31 -7.68
CA ALA A 222 -12.95 -3.57 -8.42
C ALA A 222 -11.50 -3.86 -8.76
N VAL A 223 -10.80 -2.88 -9.33
CA VAL A 223 -9.36 -2.98 -9.58
C VAL A 223 -8.61 -2.87 -8.25
N ASP A 224 -9.02 -1.96 -7.38
CA ASP A 224 -8.39 -1.64 -6.10
C ASP A 224 -9.35 -1.91 -4.92
N ASN A 225 -9.41 -3.15 -4.35
CA ASN A 225 -8.56 -4.30 -4.69
C ASN A 225 -9.37 -5.62 -4.65
N ALA A 226 -10.63 -5.62 -5.17
CA ALA A 226 -11.40 -6.85 -5.32
C ALA A 226 -10.69 -7.86 -6.25
N SER A 227 -9.93 -7.34 -7.22
CA SER A 227 -9.11 -8.12 -8.14
C SER A 227 -8.07 -8.96 -7.43
N GLY A 228 -7.32 -8.37 -6.51
CA GLY A 228 -6.32 -9.08 -5.69
C GLY A 228 -6.96 -10.16 -4.82
N VAL A 229 -8.11 -9.85 -4.21
CA VAL A 229 -8.87 -10.85 -3.43
C VAL A 229 -9.31 -12.02 -4.30
N GLY A 230 -9.85 -11.75 -5.50
CA GLY A 230 -10.27 -12.79 -6.43
C GLY A 230 -9.11 -13.71 -6.86
N VAL A 231 -7.96 -13.12 -7.15
CA VAL A 231 -6.74 -13.89 -7.50
C VAL A 231 -6.27 -14.74 -6.33
N LEU A 232 -6.24 -14.22 -5.09
CA LEU A 232 -5.76 -15.00 -3.94
C LEU A 232 -6.72 -16.13 -3.56
N LEU A 233 -8.03 -15.93 -3.71
CA LEU A 233 -9.01 -17.01 -3.51
C LEU A 233 -8.83 -18.15 -4.52
N GLU A 234 -8.56 -17.81 -5.78
CA GLU A 234 -8.31 -18.82 -6.81
C GLU A 234 -6.95 -19.51 -6.60
N VAL A 235 -5.90 -18.79 -6.19
CA VAL A 235 -4.61 -19.39 -5.77
C VAL A 235 -4.84 -20.37 -4.62
N ALA A 236 -5.66 -20.02 -3.63
CA ALA A 236 -6.00 -20.92 -2.51
C ALA A 236 -6.71 -22.17 -3.01
N ARG A 237 -7.68 -22.05 -3.94
CA ARG A 237 -8.37 -23.19 -4.54
C ARG A 237 -7.40 -24.17 -5.21
N ILE A 238 -6.47 -23.65 -6.01
CA ILE A 238 -5.48 -24.49 -6.72
C ILE A 238 -4.49 -25.15 -5.73
N LEU A 239 -4.00 -24.39 -4.75
CA LEU A 239 -3.04 -24.92 -3.78
C LEU A 239 -3.64 -25.97 -2.84
N ARG A 240 -4.96 -25.95 -2.60
CA ARG A 240 -5.66 -26.99 -1.84
C ARG A 240 -5.43 -28.38 -2.42
N GLU A 241 -5.39 -28.50 -3.74
CA GLU A 241 -5.22 -29.79 -4.41
C GLU A 241 -3.78 -30.29 -4.41
N ASN A 242 -2.80 -29.37 -4.32
CA ASN A 242 -1.38 -29.67 -4.35
C ASN A 242 -0.61 -28.77 -3.36
N LEU A 243 -0.74 -29.07 -2.07
CA LEU A 243 -0.02 -28.32 -1.03
C LEU A 243 1.50 -28.45 -1.18
N PRO A 244 2.25 -27.36 -1.11
CA PRO A 244 3.70 -27.39 -1.14
C PRO A 244 4.27 -28.13 0.08
N LYS A 245 5.44 -28.79 -0.08
CA LYS A 245 6.05 -29.62 0.96
C LYS A 245 6.87 -28.80 1.97
N ASN A 246 7.62 -27.81 1.49
CA ASN A 246 8.59 -27.04 2.28
C ASN A 246 8.12 -25.62 2.57
N ILE A 247 7.11 -25.16 1.89
CA ILE A 247 6.53 -23.80 1.99
C ILE A 247 5.14 -23.91 2.61
N SER A 248 4.82 -22.95 3.43
CA SER A 248 3.48 -22.78 4.00
C SER A 248 2.82 -21.54 3.41
N PRO A 249 1.95 -21.67 2.40
CA PRO A 249 1.13 -20.56 1.93
C PRO A 249 0.18 -20.09 3.03
N VAL A 250 0.23 -18.80 3.32
CA VAL A 250 -0.69 -18.11 4.23
C VAL A 250 -1.33 -16.97 3.46
N PHE A 251 -2.64 -16.89 3.48
CA PHE A 251 -3.41 -15.84 2.82
C PHE A 251 -3.83 -14.81 3.86
N LEU A 252 -3.37 -13.58 3.71
CA LEU A 252 -3.68 -12.46 4.59
C LEU A 252 -4.49 -11.43 3.82
N PHE A 253 -5.76 -11.31 4.17
CA PHE A 253 -6.63 -10.25 3.66
C PHE A 253 -6.64 -9.14 4.70
N THR A 254 -5.95 -8.04 4.37
CA THR A 254 -5.82 -6.89 5.26
C THR A 254 -7.01 -5.95 5.13
N ASP A 255 -7.30 -5.27 6.22
CA ASP A 255 -8.34 -4.25 6.27
C ASP A 255 -7.74 -2.87 6.58
N ALA A 256 -8.52 -1.83 6.29
CA ALA A 256 -8.11 -0.44 6.52
C ALA A 256 -6.72 -0.10 5.90
N GLU A 257 -6.40 -0.74 4.76
CA GLU A 257 -5.24 -0.36 3.94
C GLU A 257 -5.40 1.07 3.46
N GLU A 258 -6.59 1.38 2.96
CA GLU A 258 -7.02 2.67 2.46
C GLU A 258 -7.02 3.78 3.53
N PHE A 259 -6.87 3.41 4.78
CA PHE A 259 -6.64 4.29 5.92
C PHE A 259 -5.15 4.41 6.30
N GLY A 260 -4.25 3.93 5.46
CA GLY A 260 -2.82 4.04 5.62
C GLY A 260 -2.16 2.76 6.13
N LEU A 261 -2.46 1.63 5.53
CA LEU A 261 -1.88 0.30 5.80
C LEU A 261 -2.16 -0.20 7.23
N LEU A 262 -3.27 0.21 7.86
CA LEU A 262 -3.47 -0.07 9.29
C LEU A 262 -3.57 -1.57 9.59
N GLY A 263 -4.22 -2.34 8.70
CA GLY A 263 -4.30 -3.80 8.85
C GLY A 263 -2.94 -4.48 8.79
N SER A 264 -2.14 -4.18 7.77
CA SER A 264 -0.80 -4.75 7.64
C SER A 264 0.16 -4.26 8.71
N LEU A 265 0.03 -3.01 9.19
CA LEU A 265 0.77 -2.50 10.34
C LEU A 265 0.43 -3.26 11.63
N MET A 266 -0.86 -3.50 11.89
CA MET A 266 -1.30 -4.27 13.05
C MET A 266 -0.81 -5.71 12.98
N PHE A 267 -0.99 -6.36 11.85
CA PHE A 267 -0.51 -7.73 11.65
C PHE A 267 1.01 -7.84 11.83
N GLN A 268 1.77 -6.93 11.22
CA GLN A 268 3.23 -6.89 11.36
C GLN A 268 3.67 -6.67 12.82
N ARG A 269 3.00 -5.81 13.58
CA ARG A 269 3.33 -5.56 14.98
C ARG A 269 3.10 -6.79 15.85
N LYS A 270 2.05 -7.54 15.59
CA LYS A 270 1.69 -8.74 16.33
C LYS A 270 2.57 -9.94 15.96
N HIS A 271 2.80 -10.15 14.68
CA HIS A 271 3.43 -11.36 14.14
C HIS A 271 4.84 -11.16 13.57
N GLY A 272 5.31 -9.92 13.42
CA GLY A 272 6.55 -9.62 12.72
C GLY A 272 7.78 -10.30 13.29
N THR A 273 7.88 -10.46 14.60
CA THR A 273 8.99 -11.19 15.24
C THR A 273 8.99 -12.68 14.86
N ASP A 274 7.83 -13.32 14.90
CA ASP A 274 7.70 -14.72 14.48
C ASP A 274 7.97 -14.88 12.98
N MET A 275 7.46 -13.97 12.15
CA MET A 275 7.72 -13.96 10.71
C MET A 275 9.22 -13.84 10.39
N VAL A 276 9.96 -12.99 11.12
CA VAL A 276 11.43 -12.87 10.98
C VAL A 276 12.12 -14.16 11.39
N ASN A 277 11.77 -14.73 12.55
CA ASN A 277 12.36 -15.96 13.08
C ASN A 277 12.13 -17.14 12.13
N ARG A 278 10.95 -17.23 11.51
CA ARG A 278 10.59 -18.26 10.54
C ARG A 278 11.04 -17.95 9.13
N GLN A 279 11.77 -16.85 8.93
CA GLN A 279 12.28 -16.41 7.63
C GLN A 279 11.17 -16.28 6.56
N ALA A 280 10.03 -15.71 6.94
CA ALA A 280 8.88 -15.53 6.06
C ALA A 280 9.19 -14.71 4.80
N TRP A 281 8.39 -14.93 3.74
CA TRP A 281 8.29 -14.05 2.58
C TRP A 281 6.91 -13.42 2.51
N VAL A 282 6.83 -12.24 1.91
CA VAL A 282 5.56 -11.52 1.73
C VAL A 282 5.41 -11.07 0.28
N VAL A 283 4.36 -11.52 -0.38
CA VAL A 283 3.93 -11.04 -1.70
C VAL A 283 2.59 -10.34 -1.52
N ASN A 284 2.59 -9.02 -1.62
CA ASN A 284 1.36 -8.24 -1.69
C ASN A 284 0.88 -8.19 -3.14
N VAL A 285 -0.42 -8.41 -3.33
CA VAL A 285 -1.10 -8.36 -4.62
C VAL A 285 -2.11 -7.23 -4.57
N ASP A 286 -1.91 -6.24 -5.42
CA ASP A 286 -2.63 -4.99 -5.31
C ASP A 286 -2.88 -4.38 -6.69
N SER A 287 -4.14 -4.04 -6.94
CA SER A 287 -4.58 -3.37 -8.17
C SER A 287 -4.23 -4.16 -9.44
N ILE A 288 -5.02 -5.19 -9.72
CA ILE A 288 -4.93 -5.97 -10.96
C ILE A 288 -6.05 -5.51 -11.89
N GLY A 289 -5.68 -4.80 -12.94
CA GLY A 289 -6.63 -4.32 -13.95
C GLY A 289 -6.79 -5.29 -15.11
N GLY A 290 -6.87 -4.71 -16.32
CA GLY A 290 -6.97 -5.46 -17.56
C GLY A 290 -5.66 -6.13 -17.98
N ARG A 291 -5.49 -6.35 -19.28
CA ARG A 291 -4.30 -6.97 -19.88
C ARG A 291 -3.09 -6.06 -19.85
N SER A 292 -2.58 -5.76 -18.69
CA SER A 292 -1.38 -4.94 -18.56
C SER A 292 -0.21 -5.75 -18.04
N GLN A 293 0.98 -5.31 -18.39
CA GLN A 293 2.21 -5.94 -17.94
C GLN A 293 2.30 -5.94 -16.40
N MET A 294 2.58 -7.10 -15.82
CA MET A 294 2.85 -7.20 -14.39
C MET A 294 4.04 -6.33 -13.99
N ARG A 295 3.90 -5.64 -12.88
CA ARG A 295 4.91 -4.76 -12.29
C ARG A 295 5.17 -5.17 -10.86
N ALA A 296 6.41 -5.02 -10.43
CA ALA A 296 6.81 -5.33 -9.07
C ALA A 296 7.58 -4.17 -8.45
N CYS A 297 7.23 -3.89 -7.19
CA CYS A 297 7.91 -2.90 -6.35
C CYS A 297 8.41 -3.54 -5.06
N ALA A 298 9.60 -3.20 -4.63
CA ALA A 298 10.15 -3.62 -3.35
C ALA A 298 11.01 -2.53 -2.72
N VAL A 299 10.95 -2.44 -1.39
CA VAL A 299 11.80 -1.56 -0.59
C VAL A 299 12.70 -2.39 0.34
N GLY A 300 13.67 -1.74 0.97
CA GLY A 300 14.63 -2.42 1.82
C GLY A 300 15.61 -3.32 1.04
N ARG A 301 16.61 -3.82 1.75
CA ARG A 301 17.69 -4.64 1.16
C ARG A 301 17.16 -6.02 0.74
N GLU A 302 16.47 -6.70 1.65
CA GLU A 302 16.02 -8.08 1.45
C GLU A 302 14.92 -8.16 0.38
N GLY A 303 13.93 -7.24 0.42
CA GLY A 303 12.89 -7.17 -0.61
C GLY A 303 13.47 -6.92 -2.01
N LYS A 304 14.43 -5.98 -2.15
CA LYS A 304 15.07 -5.69 -3.44
C LYS A 304 15.90 -6.88 -3.94
N ARG A 305 16.58 -7.59 -3.04
CA ARG A 305 17.36 -8.79 -3.39
C ARG A 305 16.44 -9.90 -3.90
N TRP A 306 15.32 -10.11 -3.19
CA TRP A 306 14.33 -11.10 -3.59
C TRP A 306 13.66 -10.73 -4.92
N LEU A 307 13.26 -9.47 -5.10
CA LEU A 307 12.72 -9.00 -6.38
C LEU A 307 13.66 -9.26 -7.56
N THR A 308 14.97 -9.05 -7.36
CA THR A 308 15.97 -9.34 -8.42
C THR A 308 15.93 -10.80 -8.83
N LYS A 309 15.86 -11.73 -7.86
CA LYS A 309 15.72 -13.17 -8.14
C LYS A 309 14.43 -13.49 -8.89
N LEU A 310 13.29 -12.91 -8.44
CA LEU A 310 12.00 -13.12 -9.08
C LEU A 310 11.94 -12.57 -10.51
N LEU A 311 12.62 -11.48 -10.80
CA LEU A 311 12.72 -10.96 -12.18
C LEU A 311 13.47 -11.91 -13.10
N MET A 312 14.56 -12.53 -12.61
CA MET A 312 15.30 -13.55 -13.36
C MET A 312 14.44 -14.80 -13.58
N PHE A 313 13.78 -15.27 -12.54
CA PHE A 313 12.87 -16.41 -12.60
C PHE A 313 11.69 -16.15 -13.55
N ALA A 314 11.04 -14.98 -13.47
CA ALA A 314 9.95 -14.59 -14.35
C ALA A 314 10.39 -14.67 -15.82
N ARG A 315 11.58 -14.12 -16.14
CA ARG A 315 12.13 -14.16 -17.49
C ARG A 315 12.39 -15.58 -17.97
N GLU A 316 12.94 -16.44 -17.12
CA GLU A 316 13.21 -17.85 -17.43
C GLU A 316 11.92 -18.61 -17.73
N LYS A 317 10.86 -18.33 -16.99
CA LYS A 317 9.53 -18.97 -17.14
C LYS A 317 8.63 -18.30 -18.19
N GLY A 318 9.07 -17.24 -18.86
CA GLY A 318 8.33 -16.54 -19.90
C GLY A 318 7.27 -15.55 -19.38
N PHE A 319 7.29 -15.21 -18.09
CA PHE A 319 6.41 -14.18 -17.53
C PHE A 319 6.91 -12.76 -17.82
N SER A 320 5.98 -11.87 -18.15
CA SER A 320 6.26 -10.46 -18.40
C SER A 320 6.19 -9.65 -17.10
N LEU A 321 7.28 -9.64 -16.34
CA LEU A 321 7.39 -8.89 -15.07
C LEU A 321 8.39 -7.73 -15.21
N ARG A 322 7.99 -6.51 -14.84
CA ARG A 322 8.87 -5.34 -14.79
C ARG A 322 9.01 -4.80 -13.38
N LYS A 323 10.23 -4.40 -13.03
CA LYS A 323 10.47 -3.62 -11.82
C LYS A 323 10.03 -2.17 -12.02
N ILE A 324 9.30 -1.64 -11.04
CA ILE A 324 9.00 -0.21 -10.94
C ILE A 324 9.67 0.38 -9.68
N PRO A 325 10.04 1.67 -9.71
CA PRO A 325 10.52 2.34 -8.51
C PRO A 325 9.39 2.49 -7.49
N PHE A 326 9.75 2.49 -6.21
CA PHE A 326 8.82 2.93 -5.17
C PHE A 326 8.57 4.43 -5.33
N LEU A 327 7.31 4.78 -5.52
CA LEU A 327 6.89 6.17 -5.56
C LEU A 327 6.49 6.62 -4.16
N LYS A 328 7.14 7.67 -3.68
CA LYS A 328 6.85 8.25 -2.39
C LYS A 328 5.39 8.73 -2.33
N GLY A 329 4.67 8.35 -1.27
CA GLY A 329 3.25 8.65 -1.11
C GLY A 329 2.29 7.63 -1.74
N VAL A 330 2.80 6.62 -2.48
CA VAL A 330 2.05 5.44 -2.87
C VAL A 330 2.38 4.35 -1.85
N MET A 331 1.44 4.08 -0.95
CA MET A 331 1.60 3.11 0.12
C MET A 331 1.03 1.77 -0.32
N MET A 332 1.66 0.67 0.08
CA MET A 332 1.26 -0.70 -0.25
C MET A 332 1.57 -1.62 0.93
N ASP A 333 0.80 -2.64 1.13
CA ASP A 333 0.86 -3.52 2.30
C ASP A 333 2.18 -4.29 2.51
N HIS A 334 3.09 -4.31 1.52
CA HIS A 334 4.43 -4.88 1.74
C HIS A 334 5.34 -4.00 2.62
N LEU A 335 5.04 -2.70 2.76
CA LEU A 335 5.92 -1.74 3.43
C LEU A 335 6.16 -2.02 4.91
N PRO A 336 5.13 -2.33 5.75
CA PRO A 336 5.35 -2.67 7.16
C PRO A 336 6.29 -3.85 7.35
N PHE A 337 6.16 -4.88 6.52
CA PHE A 337 6.99 -6.08 6.58
C PHE A 337 8.42 -5.81 6.15
N ALA A 338 8.60 -5.08 5.04
CA ALA A 338 9.92 -4.68 4.56
C ALA A 338 10.68 -3.80 5.56
N HIS A 339 9.96 -2.99 6.37
CA HIS A 339 10.54 -2.12 7.39
C HIS A 339 11.24 -2.90 8.51
N VAL A 340 10.77 -4.08 8.84
CA VAL A 340 11.38 -4.97 9.87
C VAL A 340 12.31 -6.02 9.27
N GLY A 341 12.66 -5.88 7.98
CA GLY A 341 13.65 -6.73 7.32
C GLY A 341 13.10 -8.02 6.71
N ILE A 342 11.78 -8.22 6.69
CA ILE A 342 11.16 -9.35 6.00
C ILE A 342 11.26 -9.11 4.49
N PRO A 343 11.71 -10.11 3.68
CA PRO A 343 11.65 -10.03 2.24
C PRO A 343 10.21 -9.83 1.77
N ALA A 344 9.88 -8.62 1.34
CA ALA A 344 8.53 -8.23 0.95
C ALA A 344 8.51 -7.43 -0.34
N LEU A 345 7.51 -7.66 -1.17
CA LEU A 345 7.29 -6.94 -2.43
C LEU A 345 5.80 -6.83 -2.74
N SER A 346 5.44 -5.86 -3.58
CA SER A 346 4.09 -5.77 -4.17
C SER A 346 4.12 -6.05 -5.65
N LEU A 347 3.10 -6.76 -6.10
CA LEU A 347 2.78 -7.03 -7.49
C LEU A 347 1.52 -6.26 -7.88
N THR A 348 1.53 -5.63 -9.04
CA THR A 348 0.39 -4.90 -9.62
C THR A 348 0.36 -5.07 -11.12
N SER A 349 -0.79 -4.90 -11.74
CA SER A 349 -0.91 -4.89 -13.21
C SER A 349 -1.96 -3.87 -13.67
N VAL A 350 -1.67 -2.59 -13.48
CA VAL A 350 -2.54 -1.49 -13.94
C VAL A 350 -1.91 -0.72 -15.09
N SER A 351 -2.74 -0.31 -16.04
CA SER A 351 -2.37 0.62 -17.10
C SER A 351 -3.34 1.81 -17.14
N GLY A 352 -4.22 1.89 -18.12
CA GLY A 352 -5.25 2.92 -18.23
C GLY A 352 -6.25 2.92 -17.08
N GLU A 353 -6.52 1.76 -16.51
CA GLU A 353 -7.42 1.56 -15.35
C GLU A 353 -6.96 2.35 -14.13
N GLY A 354 -5.66 2.58 -13.98
CA GLY A 354 -5.09 3.37 -12.87
C GLY A 354 -5.65 4.79 -12.75
N TRP A 355 -6.20 5.36 -13.85
CA TRP A 355 -6.90 6.63 -13.81
C TRP A 355 -8.26 6.58 -13.08
N HIS A 356 -8.81 5.39 -12.89
CA HIS A 356 -10.10 5.15 -12.27
C HIS A 356 -9.99 4.77 -10.80
N LEU A 357 -8.79 4.35 -10.33
CA LEU A 357 -8.57 3.98 -8.94
C LEU A 357 -8.99 5.10 -7.98
N HIS A 358 -9.60 4.72 -6.87
CA HIS A 358 -10.17 5.60 -5.87
C HIS A 358 -11.30 6.52 -6.39
N THR A 359 -11.98 6.16 -7.47
CA THR A 359 -13.13 6.90 -7.99
C THR A 359 -14.33 6.00 -8.19
N GLN A 360 -15.51 6.58 -8.41
CA GLN A 360 -16.74 5.85 -8.78
C GLN A 360 -16.62 5.08 -10.11
N ARG A 361 -15.51 5.27 -10.84
CA ARG A 361 -15.25 4.60 -12.12
C ARG A 361 -14.43 3.32 -11.95
N ASP A 362 -13.92 3.05 -10.77
CA ASP A 362 -13.28 1.76 -10.46
C ASP A 362 -14.36 0.69 -10.26
N ARG A 363 -14.81 0.13 -11.40
CA ARG A 363 -15.93 -0.79 -11.49
C ARG A 363 -15.50 -2.15 -12.03
N PHE A 364 -16.31 -3.16 -11.78
CA PHE A 364 -16.10 -4.54 -12.23
C PHE A 364 -15.80 -4.66 -13.73
N SER A 365 -16.43 -3.83 -14.58
CA SER A 365 -16.19 -3.82 -16.03
C SER A 365 -14.76 -3.46 -16.47
N LEU A 366 -13.90 -3.01 -15.55
CA LEU A 366 -12.48 -2.75 -15.82
C LEU A 366 -11.60 -4.00 -15.68
N LEU A 367 -12.12 -5.06 -15.07
CA LEU A 367 -11.37 -6.29 -14.88
C LEU A 367 -11.38 -7.15 -16.17
N ASP A 368 -10.27 -7.81 -16.42
CA ASP A 368 -10.13 -8.79 -17.52
C ASP A 368 -9.60 -10.10 -16.94
N GLU A 369 -10.28 -11.21 -17.24
CA GLU A 369 -9.93 -12.55 -16.75
C GLU A 369 -8.47 -12.94 -17.03
N ARG A 370 -7.92 -12.51 -18.16
CA ARG A 370 -6.54 -12.84 -18.56
C ARG A 370 -5.50 -12.10 -17.72
N GLY A 371 -5.82 -10.87 -17.27
CA GLY A 371 -4.97 -10.14 -16.34
C GLY A 371 -4.87 -10.83 -14.99
N LEU A 372 -6.02 -11.31 -14.49
CA LEU A 372 -6.09 -12.08 -13.25
C LEU A 372 -5.39 -13.43 -13.39
N GLU A 373 -5.58 -14.10 -14.53
CA GLU A 373 -5.00 -15.40 -14.86
C GLU A 373 -3.46 -15.33 -14.90
N GLU A 374 -2.89 -14.32 -15.58
CA GLU A 374 -1.44 -14.12 -15.67
C GLU A 374 -0.83 -13.89 -14.29
N MET A 375 -1.47 -13.07 -13.46
CA MET A 375 -1.03 -12.82 -12.09
C MET A 375 -1.11 -14.10 -11.24
N GLY A 376 -2.21 -14.82 -11.29
CA GLY A 376 -2.39 -16.04 -10.51
C GLY A 376 -1.41 -17.15 -10.91
N LYS A 377 -1.20 -17.38 -12.21
CA LYS A 377 -0.18 -18.31 -12.71
C LYS A 377 1.22 -17.91 -12.23
N PHE A 378 1.54 -16.61 -12.19
CA PHE A 378 2.81 -16.15 -11.68
C PHE A 378 2.95 -16.41 -10.17
N LEU A 379 1.92 -16.20 -9.35
CA LEU A 379 1.94 -16.50 -7.92
C LEU A 379 2.17 -18.00 -7.65
N LEU A 380 1.51 -18.88 -8.41
CA LEU A 380 1.73 -20.33 -8.33
C LEU A 380 3.17 -20.71 -8.73
N ALA A 381 3.71 -20.04 -9.74
CA ALA A 381 5.10 -20.24 -10.14
C ALA A 381 6.09 -19.76 -9.07
N VAL A 382 5.78 -18.68 -8.33
CA VAL A 382 6.58 -18.22 -7.17
C VAL A 382 6.62 -19.29 -6.08
N VAL A 383 5.50 -19.94 -5.76
CA VAL A 383 5.47 -21.08 -4.82
C VAL A 383 6.41 -22.17 -5.27
N GLN A 384 6.35 -22.58 -6.54
CA GLN A 384 7.23 -23.62 -7.10
C GLN A 384 8.71 -23.22 -7.05
N CYS A 385 9.03 -21.95 -7.31
CA CYS A 385 10.40 -21.42 -7.22
C CYS A 385 10.96 -21.58 -5.81
N LEU A 386 10.18 -21.21 -4.80
CA LEU A 386 10.61 -21.28 -3.40
C LEU A 386 10.67 -22.73 -2.88
N GLU A 387 9.84 -23.62 -3.39
CA GLU A 387 9.91 -25.07 -3.10
C GLU A 387 11.27 -25.66 -3.55
N THR A 388 11.75 -25.25 -4.72
CA THR A 388 13.03 -25.75 -5.26
C THR A 388 14.26 -25.14 -4.58
N GLU A 389 14.17 -23.90 -4.08
CA GLU A 389 15.23 -23.27 -3.29
C GLU A 389 15.44 -23.95 -1.92
N GLY A 390 14.39 -24.47 -1.31
CA GLY A 390 14.45 -25.18 -0.02
C GLY A 390 15.05 -26.58 -0.10
N GLN A 391 15.32 -27.11 -1.31
CA GLN A 391 15.93 -28.43 -1.53
C GLN A 391 17.44 -28.38 -1.79
N LYS A 392 18.02 -27.19 -1.91
CA LYS A 392 19.47 -26.93 -2.06
C LYS A 392 20.05 -26.43 -0.76
#